data_931db548cea0648306cc127ff34573da
#
_entry.id   931db548cea0648306cc127ff34573da
#
_cell.length_a   1.000
_cell.length_b   1.000
_cell.length_c   1.000
_cell.angle_alpha   90.00
_cell.angle_beta   90.00
_cell.angle_gamma   90.00
#
_symmetry.space_group_name_H-M   'P 1'
#
loop_
_entity.id
_entity.type
_entity.pdbx_description
1 polymer ?
#
loop_
_entity_poly.entity_id
_entity_poly.type
_entity_poly.pdbx_seq_one_letter_code
_entity_poly.pdbx_strand_id
1 'polypeptide(L)'
;EYETFVSESILIASAKDGYAAIIEKTPKQISLFEEDKNVTKIVCTNHYQSEMFEDDEYNKVNIANSDSPYRHKRLNELLDEKSPLTPDDAVDILRNRYGLGNSDIGLGNEKSLNQFIAHHSVVFKPNDLKMWVSTSPWQLGEYVCYDLDEIFDKDINNHHYYASEEYNISADSLSIKNEYEKVCHYREDYKEVTKAIKEKRMLSQDFIEGFIADNPNYFQVYNILGDYMLSKNEIDLAKEYWKKSLMLEIARVEERDEIIKKVEKYD
;
A
#
# COMPACT_ATOMS: atom_id res chain seq x y z
N GLU A 1 6.99 -5.08 30.55
CA GLU A 1 7.56 -5.55 29.27
C GLU A 1 6.58 -6.52 28.64
N TYR A 2 6.13 -6.22 27.42
CA TYR A 2 5.28 -7.12 26.65
C TYR A 2 6.15 -7.79 25.59
N GLU A 3 6.16 -9.11 25.54
CA GLU A 3 6.77 -9.86 24.46
C GLU A 3 5.86 -9.78 23.22
N THR A 4 6.41 -9.36 22.07
CA THR A 4 5.72 -9.43 20.79
C THR A 4 6.22 -10.65 20.02
N PHE A 5 5.31 -11.31 19.29
CA PHE A 5 5.68 -12.45 18.44
C PHE A 5 6.12 -11.99 17.04
N VAL A 6 5.83 -10.76 16.68
CA VAL A 6 6.13 -10.16 15.37
C VAL A 6 6.97 -8.91 15.54
N SER A 7 7.69 -8.58 14.50
CA SER A 7 8.44 -7.34 14.36
C SER A 7 7.50 -6.21 13.96
N GLU A 8 7.59 -5.05 14.62
CA GLU A 8 6.69 -3.92 14.43
C GLU A 8 7.44 -2.60 14.46
N SER A 9 6.94 -1.63 13.70
CA SER A 9 7.32 -0.23 13.78
C SER A 9 6.09 0.60 14.13
N ILE A 10 6.18 1.42 15.17
CA ILE A 10 5.07 2.20 15.71
C ILE A 10 5.45 3.67 15.69
N LEU A 11 4.79 4.46 14.83
CA LEU A 11 4.94 5.91 14.82
C LEU A 11 4.17 6.51 16.01
N ILE A 12 4.86 7.31 16.81
CA ILE A 12 4.28 8.07 17.92
C ILE A 12 4.53 9.56 17.73
N ALA A 13 3.61 10.39 18.21
CA ALA A 13 3.76 11.83 18.22
C ALA A 13 3.16 12.44 19.49
N SER A 14 3.78 13.51 19.99
CA SER A 14 3.34 14.29 21.14
C SER A 14 3.14 15.74 20.73
N ALA A 15 1.89 16.23 20.78
CA ALA A 15 1.58 17.64 20.55
C ALA A 15 2.21 18.54 21.61
N LYS A 16 2.25 18.08 22.87
CA LYS A 16 2.78 18.84 24.00
C LYS A 16 4.27 19.12 23.84
N ASP A 17 5.01 18.15 23.34
CA ASP A 17 6.47 18.22 23.24
C ASP A 17 6.94 18.62 21.84
N GLY A 18 6.02 18.69 20.86
CA GLY A 18 6.34 18.94 19.45
C GLY A 18 7.27 17.89 18.87
N TYR A 19 7.07 16.62 19.22
CA TYR A 19 8.01 15.54 19.00
C TYR A 19 7.32 14.34 18.34
N ALA A 20 8.03 13.71 17.43
CA ALA A 20 7.62 12.44 16.83
C ALA A 20 8.79 11.48 16.74
N ALA A 21 8.53 10.19 16.88
CA ALA A 21 9.52 9.13 16.79
C ALA A 21 8.89 7.82 16.31
N ILE A 22 9.72 6.88 15.86
CA ILE A 22 9.31 5.52 15.53
C ILE A 22 9.90 4.57 16.57
N ILE A 23 9.02 3.84 17.26
CA ILE A 23 9.42 2.71 18.10
C ILE A 23 9.57 1.50 17.18
N GLU A 24 10.76 0.99 17.07
CA GLU A 24 11.08 -0.21 16.30
C GLU A 24 11.30 -1.38 17.26
N LYS A 25 10.51 -2.43 17.10
CA LYS A 25 10.51 -3.56 18.03
C LYS A 25 10.57 -4.90 17.32
N THR A 26 11.50 -5.73 17.76
CA THR A 26 11.54 -7.16 17.47
C THR A 26 11.10 -7.95 18.72
N PRO A 27 10.91 -9.27 18.66
CA PRO A 27 10.65 -10.08 19.86
C PRO A 27 11.73 -9.95 20.96
N LYS A 28 12.94 -9.55 20.58
CA LYS A 28 14.11 -9.54 21.50
C LYS A 28 14.64 -8.15 21.81
N GLN A 29 14.38 -7.16 20.95
CA GLN A 29 15.00 -5.84 21.01
C GLN A 29 13.98 -4.75 20.75
N ILE A 30 14.24 -3.58 21.29
CA ILE A 30 13.48 -2.36 21.03
C ILE A 30 14.44 -1.21 20.81
N SER A 31 14.17 -0.39 19.80
CA SER A 31 14.91 0.83 19.50
C SER A 31 13.97 2.00 19.27
N LEU A 32 14.48 3.20 19.36
CA LEU A 32 13.79 4.42 19.02
C LEU A 32 14.53 5.05 17.82
N PHE A 33 13.79 5.31 16.75
CA PHE A 33 14.28 6.08 15.62
C PHE A 33 13.72 7.51 15.70
N GLU A 34 14.59 8.47 15.55
CA GLU A 34 14.29 9.90 15.55
C GLU A 34 15.01 10.55 14.37
N GLU A 35 14.35 11.48 13.73
CA GLU A 35 14.98 12.32 12.72
C GLU A 35 15.83 13.43 13.35
N ASP A 36 16.76 13.97 12.59
CA ASP A 36 17.54 15.15 13.01
C ASP A 36 16.61 16.34 13.32
N LYS A 37 16.99 17.16 14.29
CA LYS A 37 16.20 18.31 14.79
C LYS A 37 15.73 19.31 13.73
N ASN A 38 16.38 19.33 12.57
CA ASN A 38 16.02 20.22 11.46
C ASN A 38 15.09 19.55 10.44
N VAL A 39 14.81 18.26 10.60
CA VAL A 39 13.89 17.51 9.74
C VAL A 39 12.48 17.67 10.27
N THR A 40 11.56 18.09 9.41
CA THR A 40 10.16 18.39 9.78
C THR A 40 9.19 17.26 9.43
N LYS A 41 9.71 16.12 9.00
CA LYS A 41 8.92 14.94 8.64
C LYS A 41 9.60 13.67 9.12
N ILE A 42 8.82 12.66 9.46
CA ILE A 42 9.28 11.32 9.77
C ILE A 42 8.41 10.31 8.99
N VAL A 43 9.03 9.34 8.36
CA VAL A 43 8.36 8.34 7.53
C VAL A 43 8.64 6.95 8.07
N CYS A 44 7.57 6.18 8.26
CA CYS A 44 7.63 4.79 8.71
C CYS A 44 7.03 3.88 7.63
N THR A 45 7.78 2.88 7.21
CA THR A 45 7.32 1.79 6.35
C THR A 45 7.68 0.44 6.97
N ASN A 46 7.78 -0.63 6.19
CA ASN A 46 7.96 -1.99 6.73
C ASN A 46 9.43 -2.40 6.90
N HIS A 47 10.36 -1.46 7.10
CA HIS A 47 11.75 -1.75 7.45
C HIS A 47 12.21 -0.85 8.60
N TYR A 48 13.22 -1.29 9.34
CA TYR A 48 13.81 -0.53 10.43
C TYR A 48 14.82 0.48 9.94
N GLN A 49 14.91 1.61 10.64
CA GLN A 49 15.74 2.76 10.28
C GLN A 49 16.77 3.12 11.37
N SER A 50 16.59 2.62 12.61
CA SER A 50 17.52 2.92 13.71
C SER A 50 18.86 2.23 13.55
N GLU A 51 19.92 2.84 14.05
CA GLU A 51 21.29 2.32 14.05
C GLU A 51 21.36 0.89 14.65
N MET A 52 20.53 0.59 15.65
CA MET A 52 20.48 -0.72 16.28
C MET A 52 20.19 -1.84 15.28
N PHE A 53 19.40 -1.55 14.23
CA PHE A 53 18.99 -2.53 13.22
C PHE A 53 19.70 -2.38 11.88
N GLU A 54 20.72 -1.50 11.79
CA GLU A 54 21.50 -1.30 10.57
C GLU A 54 22.19 -2.59 10.12
N ASP A 55 22.72 -3.36 11.07
CA ASP A 55 23.40 -4.64 10.83
C ASP A 55 22.51 -5.88 10.98
N ASP A 56 21.21 -5.70 11.23
CA ASP A 56 20.28 -6.82 11.29
C ASP A 56 20.06 -7.46 9.91
N GLU A 57 20.40 -8.75 9.79
CA GLU A 57 20.35 -9.47 8.51
C GLU A 57 18.92 -9.57 7.94
N TYR A 58 17.89 -9.71 8.80
CA TYR A 58 16.51 -9.75 8.33
C TYR A 58 16.07 -8.38 7.78
N ASN A 59 16.49 -7.30 8.43
CA ASN A 59 16.21 -5.95 7.97
C ASN A 59 16.93 -5.67 6.63
N LYS A 60 18.20 -6.06 6.49
CA LYS A 60 18.96 -5.94 5.22
C LYS A 60 18.27 -6.69 4.08
N VAL A 61 17.88 -7.94 4.32
CA VAL A 61 17.15 -8.75 3.32
C VAL A 61 15.81 -8.12 2.97
N ASN A 62 15.07 -7.62 3.96
CA ASN A 62 13.80 -6.93 3.73
C ASN A 62 13.98 -5.65 2.91
N ILE A 63 14.97 -4.82 3.24
CA ILE A 63 15.30 -3.61 2.47
C ILE A 63 15.67 -3.96 1.02
N ALA A 64 16.46 -5.01 0.80
CA ALA A 64 16.94 -5.39 -0.52
C ALA A 64 15.83 -5.98 -1.43
N ASN A 65 14.86 -6.70 -0.86
CA ASN A 65 13.93 -7.53 -1.63
C ASN A 65 12.47 -7.09 -1.58
N SER A 66 12.09 -6.18 -0.65
CA SER A 66 10.70 -5.76 -0.50
C SER A 66 10.38 -4.43 -1.20
N ASP A 67 9.11 -4.12 -1.25
CA ASP A 67 8.54 -2.86 -1.71
C ASP A 67 8.63 -1.71 -0.67
N SER A 68 9.10 -2.00 0.54
CA SER A 68 9.14 -1.06 1.65
C SER A 68 9.99 0.19 1.37
N PRO A 69 11.25 0.09 0.86
CA PRO A 69 12.05 1.27 0.52
C PRO A 69 11.45 2.10 -0.62
N TYR A 70 10.78 1.46 -1.56
CA TYR A 70 10.10 2.17 -2.66
C TYR A 70 8.96 3.04 -2.11
N ARG A 71 8.11 2.48 -1.24
CA ARG A 71 7.03 3.24 -0.59
C ARG A 71 7.56 4.33 0.33
N HIS A 72 8.67 4.09 1.03
CA HIS A 72 9.35 5.10 1.84
C HIS A 72 9.77 6.30 0.99
N LYS A 73 10.41 6.05 -0.16
CA LYS A 73 10.81 7.09 -1.11
C LYS A 73 9.60 7.84 -1.67
N ARG A 74 8.51 7.10 -2.02
CA ARG A 74 7.27 7.71 -2.53
C ARG A 74 6.60 8.62 -1.50
N LEU A 75 6.54 8.20 -0.23
CA LEU A 75 6.04 9.03 0.85
C LEU A 75 6.83 10.33 0.98
N ASN A 76 8.16 10.26 0.92
CA ASN A 76 9.00 11.44 0.97
C ASN A 76 8.73 12.41 -0.19
N GLU A 77 8.58 11.92 -1.44
CA GLU A 77 8.18 12.76 -2.58
C GLU A 77 6.88 13.51 -2.31
N LEU A 78 5.83 12.81 -1.86
CA LEU A 78 4.51 13.39 -1.62
C LEU A 78 4.52 14.39 -0.46
N LEU A 79 5.27 14.10 0.60
CA LEU A 79 5.43 15.00 1.74
C LEU A 79 6.17 16.27 1.35
N ASP A 80 7.18 16.19 0.48
CA ASP A 80 7.90 17.36 -0.02
C ASP A 80 7.02 18.25 -0.92
N GLU A 81 6.13 17.65 -1.70
CA GLU A 81 5.20 18.37 -2.57
C GLU A 81 4.09 19.11 -1.80
N LYS A 82 3.67 18.58 -0.63
CA LYS A 82 2.46 19.03 0.08
C LYS A 82 2.73 19.67 1.45
N SER A 83 3.97 20.02 1.79
CA SER A 83 4.27 20.63 3.10
C SER A 83 3.95 22.14 3.13
N PRO A 84 3.28 22.67 4.19
CA PRO A 84 2.72 21.98 5.35
C PRO A 84 1.44 21.21 5.04
N LEU A 85 1.24 20.06 5.71
CA LEU A 85 0.09 19.17 5.47
C LEU A 85 -1.18 19.65 6.18
N THR A 86 -2.29 19.56 5.45
CA THR A 86 -3.65 19.52 6.02
C THR A 86 -4.10 18.06 6.23
N PRO A 87 -5.17 17.80 7.00
CA PRO A 87 -5.76 16.47 7.10
C PRO A 87 -6.19 15.89 5.74
N ASP A 88 -6.74 16.73 4.85
CA ASP A 88 -7.12 16.36 3.48
C ASP A 88 -5.89 15.91 2.68
N ASP A 89 -4.78 16.64 2.76
CA ASP A 89 -3.52 16.25 2.11
C ASP A 89 -3.01 14.91 2.61
N ALA A 90 -3.10 14.64 3.90
CA ALA A 90 -2.73 13.37 4.49
C ALA A 90 -3.61 12.23 3.96
N VAL A 91 -4.92 12.44 3.85
CA VAL A 91 -5.85 11.48 3.24
C VAL A 91 -5.55 11.25 1.77
N ASP A 92 -5.23 12.30 0.99
CA ASP A 92 -4.84 12.17 -0.41
C ASP A 92 -3.56 11.34 -0.57
N ILE A 93 -2.57 11.53 0.33
CA ILE A 93 -1.35 10.72 0.36
C ILE A 93 -1.69 9.25 0.64
N LEU A 94 -2.55 8.98 1.62
CA LEU A 94 -2.98 7.61 1.95
C LEU A 94 -3.76 6.96 0.80
N ARG A 95 -4.46 7.74 -0.02
CA ARG A 95 -5.19 7.29 -1.22
C ARG A 95 -4.29 7.14 -2.45
N ASN A 96 -3.02 7.54 -2.37
CA ASN A 96 -2.12 7.53 -3.53
C ASN A 96 -1.82 6.12 -4.01
N ARG A 97 -2.07 5.85 -5.28
CA ARG A 97 -1.89 4.57 -5.97
C ARG A 97 -0.77 4.56 -7.00
N TYR A 98 -0.16 5.71 -7.21
CA TYR A 98 0.92 5.88 -8.18
C TYR A 98 2.28 5.54 -7.57
N GLY A 99 3.21 5.19 -8.43
CA GLY A 99 4.61 4.99 -8.11
C GLY A 99 5.41 6.29 -8.05
N LEU A 100 6.73 6.16 -7.98
CA LEU A 100 7.68 7.28 -8.01
C LEU A 100 7.46 8.15 -9.24
N GLY A 101 7.57 9.47 -9.05
CA GLY A 101 7.34 10.45 -10.12
C GLY A 101 5.92 10.41 -10.71
N ASN A 102 4.93 9.99 -9.95
CA ASN A 102 3.53 9.80 -10.39
C ASN A 102 3.36 8.79 -11.54
N SER A 103 4.25 7.81 -11.68
CA SER A 103 4.12 6.75 -12.67
C SER A 103 2.92 5.84 -12.37
N ASP A 104 2.21 5.44 -13.42
CA ASP A 104 1.15 4.42 -13.28
C ASP A 104 1.80 3.03 -13.23
N ILE A 105 1.71 2.39 -12.06
CA ILE A 105 2.30 1.08 -11.77
C ILE A 105 1.26 -0.04 -11.68
N GLY A 106 0.03 0.27 -12.07
CA GLY A 106 -1.12 -0.64 -11.97
C GLY A 106 -1.80 -0.60 -10.59
N LEU A 107 -3.11 -0.82 -10.63
CA LEU A 107 -3.96 -0.77 -9.45
C LEU A 107 -3.67 -1.96 -8.52
N GLY A 108 -3.44 -1.68 -7.25
CA GLY A 108 -3.14 -2.70 -6.25
C GLY A 108 -1.69 -3.20 -6.24
N ASN A 109 -0.79 -2.53 -6.96
CA ASN A 109 0.64 -2.81 -6.88
C ASN A 109 1.15 -2.56 -5.45
N GLU A 110 1.93 -3.49 -4.92
CA GLU A 110 2.44 -3.44 -3.55
C GLU A 110 3.40 -2.28 -3.30
N LYS A 111 3.94 -1.68 -4.35
CA LYS A 111 4.75 -0.45 -4.30
C LYS A 111 3.92 0.82 -4.13
N SER A 112 2.61 0.78 -4.33
CA SER A 112 1.73 1.92 -4.06
C SER A 112 1.43 2.06 -2.57
N LEU A 113 1.05 3.27 -2.13
CA LEU A 113 0.61 3.51 -0.76
C LEU A 113 -0.79 2.92 -0.53
N ASN A 114 -1.70 3.15 -1.47
CA ASN A 114 -2.99 2.50 -1.49
C ASN A 114 -2.96 1.24 -2.36
N GLN A 115 -2.80 0.09 -1.71
CA GLN A 115 -2.78 -1.23 -2.34
C GLN A 115 -4.19 -1.86 -2.45
N PHE A 116 -5.24 -1.12 -2.10
CA PHE A 116 -6.62 -1.61 -2.03
C PHE A 116 -6.79 -2.87 -1.15
N ILE A 117 -6.05 -2.94 -0.03
CA ILE A 117 -6.10 -4.04 0.95
C ILE A 117 -6.24 -3.55 2.40
N ALA A 118 -5.94 -2.29 2.70
CA ALA A 118 -6.01 -1.77 4.05
C ALA A 118 -7.46 -1.74 4.55
N HIS A 119 -7.74 -2.38 5.68
CA HIS A 119 -9.08 -2.40 6.26
C HIS A 119 -9.52 -1.02 6.74
N HIS A 120 -8.58 -0.24 7.28
CA HIS A 120 -8.79 1.13 7.73
C HIS A 120 -7.45 1.88 7.72
N SER A 121 -7.55 3.19 7.75
CA SER A 121 -6.41 4.09 8.00
C SER A 121 -6.86 5.23 8.90
N VAL A 122 -5.89 5.85 9.57
CA VAL A 122 -6.15 6.90 10.56
C VAL A 122 -5.23 8.08 10.31
N VAL A 123 -5.80 9.28 10.39
CA VAL A 123 -5.06 10.55 10.37
C VAL A 123 -5.23 11.21 11.73
N PHE A 124 -4.15 11.71 12.30
CA PHE A 124 -4.18 12.46 13.56
C PHE A 124 -3.72 13.89 13.33
N LYS A 125 -4.40 14.85 13.95
CA LYS A 125 -3.96 16.23 14.13
C LYS A 125 -3.80 16.50 15.63
N PRO A 126 -2.65 16.14 16.22
CA PRO A 126 -2.47 16.12 17.67
C PRO A 126 -2.70 17.46 18.35
N ASN A 127 -2.32 18.59 17.70
CA ASN A 127 -2.50 19.93 18.23
C ASN A 127 -3.96 20.34 18.39
N ASP A 128 -4.84 19.77 17.57
CA ASP A 128 -6.29 20.07 17.58
C ASP A 128 -7.08 18.96 18.29
N LEU A 129 -6.39 17.94 18.82
CA LEU A 129 -6.97 16.74 19.43
C LEU A 129 -8.02 16.07 18.53
N LYS A 130 -7.79 16.08 17.22
CA LYS A 130 -8.69 15.46 16.22
C LYS A 130 -8.05 14.24 15.57
N MET A 131 -8.88 13.25 15.27
CA MET A 131 -8.50 12.12 14.46
C MET A 131 -9.56 11.78 13.43
N TRP A 132 -9.14 11.26 12.29
CA TRP A 132 -9.99 10.81 11.20
C TRP A 132 -9.76 9.32 10.96
N VAL A 133 -10.84 8.57 10.85
CA VAL A 133 -10.80 7.13 10.58
C VAL A 133 -11.52 6.85 9.27
N SER A 134 -10.86 6.13 8.37
CA SER A 134 -11.45 5.79 7.07
C SER A 134 -12.61 4.80 7.20
N THR A 135 -13.60 4.96 6.32
CA THR A 135 -14.68 3.99 6.12
C THR A 135 -14.43 3.15 4.86
N SER A 136 -15.29 2.14 4.63
CA SER A 136 -15.26 1.30 3.42
C SER A 136 -15.60 2.11 2.15
N PRO A 137 -15.05 1.75 0.98
CA PRO A 137 -14.07 0.69 0.79
C PRO A 137 -12.63 1.18 1.04
N TRP A 138 -11.90 0.45 1.87
CA TRP A 138 -10.51 0.71 2.25
C TRP A 138 -10.23 2.20 2.58
N GLN A 139 -9.22 2.81 1.97
CA GLN A 139 -8.87 4.22 2.18
C GLN A 139 -9.65 5.18 1.27
N LEU A 140 -10.54 4.69 0.40
CA LEU A 140 -11.33 5.50 -0.53
C LEU A 140 -12.64 6.01 0.07
N GLY A 141 -13.14 5.36 1.13
CA GLY A 141 -14.34 5.79 1.84
C GLY A 141 -14.16 7.13 2.54
N GLU A 142 -15.25 7.66 3.09
CA GLU A 142 -15.22 8.86 3.92
C GLU A 142 -14.28 8.65 5.12
N TYR A 143 -13.58 9.71 5.51
CA TYR A 143 -12.84 9.74 6.78
C TYR A 143 -13.68 10.49 7.80
N VAL A 144 -14.18 9.76 8.79
CA VAL A 144 -15.01 10.29 9.87
C VAL A 144 -14.10 10.93 10.91
N CYS A 145 -14.40 12.19 11.25
CA CYS A 145 -13.67 12.95 12.26
C CYS A 145 -14.19 12.66 13.68
N TYR A 146 -13.27 12.49 14.60
CA TYR A 146 -13.53 12.39 16.03
C TYR A 146 -12.78 13.48 16.77
N ASP A 147 -13.50 14.24 17.60
CA ASP A 147 -12.93 15.24 18.52
C ASP A 147 -12.59 14.55 19.84
N LEU A 148 -11.30 14.46 20.14
CA LEU A 148 -10.84 13.73 21.32
C LEU A 148 -11.08 14.52 22.62
N ASP A 149 -11.17 15.85 22.56
CA ASP A 149 -11.55 16.67 23.71
C ASP A 149 -13.00 16.33 24.13
N GLU A 150 -13.91 16.27 23.17
CA GLU A 150 -15.29 15.91 23.43
C GLU A 150 -15.43 14.47 23.94
N ILE A 151 -14.70 13.52 23.36
CA ILE A 151 -14.78 12.10 23.71
C ILE A 151 -14.27 11.83 25.13
N PHE A 152 -13.23 12.52 25.56
CA PHE A 152 -12.61 12.31 26.87
C PHE A 152 -13.06 13.31 27.92
N ASP A 153 -13.98 14.23 27.61
CA ASP A 153 -14.61 15.09 28.62
C ASP A 153 -15.41 14.24 29.62
N LYS A 154 -15.07 14.36 30.90
CA LYS A 154 -15.63 13.53 31.99
C LYS A 154 -17.09 13.82 32.30
N ASP A 155 -17.64 14.91 31.81
CA ASP A 155 -19.01 15.37 32.10
C ASP A 155 -20.06 14.83 31.09
N ILE A 156 -19.65 14.05 30.11
CA ILE A 156 -20.57 13.51 29.08
C ILE A 156 -21.32 12.30 29.62
N ASN A 157 -22.45 12.55 30.26
CA ASN A 157 -23.45 11.53 30.64
C ASN A 157 -24.43 11.15 29.51
N ASN A 158 -24.20 11.58 28.29
CA ASN A 158 -25.08 11.34 27.15
C ASN A 158 -24.37 10.57 26.05
N HIS A 159 -24.93 9.44 25.66
CA HIS A 159 -24.55 8.59 24.54
C HIS A 159 -24.83 9.27 23.19
N HIS A 160 -24.21 10.42 22.92
CA HIS A 160 -24.27 11.04 21.60
C HIS A 160 -23.08 10.57 20.74
N TYR A 161 -23.32 10.47 19.46
CA TYR A 161 -22.30 10.15 18.47
C TYR A 161 -21.15 11.16 18.58
N TYR A 162 -19.96 10.65 18.84
CA TYR A 162 -18.74 11.45 19.00
C TYR A 162 -18.11 11.91 17.68
N ALA A 163 -18.79 11.69 16.53
CA ALA A 163 -18.31 12.09 15.23
C ALA A 163 -18.63 13.56 14.98
N SER A 164 -17.65 14.36 14.64
CA SER A 164 -17.78 15.78 14.26
C SER A 164 -17.97 15.89 12.76
N GLU A 165 -19.20 15.67 12.27
CA GLU A 165 -19.54 15.55 10.83
C GLU A 165 -19.05 16.72 9.98
N GLU A 166 -18.97 17.94 10.53
CA GLU A 166 -18.50 19.13 9.80
C GLU A 166 -17.02 19.05 9.38
N TYR A 167 -16.24 18.18 10.04
CA TYR A 167 -14.82 17.97 9.76
C TYR A 167 -14.55 16.67 8.98
N ASN A 168 -15.57 15.93 8.60
CA ASN A 168 -15.41 14.73 7.81
C ASN A 168 -14.75 15.04 6.46
N ILE A 169 -13.85 14.15 6.02
CA ILE A 169 -13.24 14.25 4.70
C ILE A 169 -13.98 13.29 3.77
N SER A 170 -14.53 13.83 2.70
CA SER A 170 -15.42 13.11 1.78
C SER A 170 -14.73 11.89 1.16
N ALA A 171 -15.54 10.86 0.87
CA ALA A 171 -15.11 9.72 0.11
C ALA A 171 -14.59 10.13 -1.28
N ASP A 172 -13.59 9.43 -1.79
CA ASP A 172 -13.17 9.54 -3.18
C ASP A 172 -14.14 8.75 -4.08
N SER A 173 -15.30 9.32 -4.32
CA SER A 173 -16.37 8.65 -5.06
C SER A 173 -16.01 8.33 -6.50
N LEU A 174 -15.09 9.09 -7.12
CA LEU A 174 -14.60 8.83 -8.47
C LEU A 174 -13.68 7.61 -8.49
N SER A 175 -12.73 7.53 -7.56
CA SER A 175 -11.86 6.36 -7.43
C SER A 175 -12.62 5.11 -6.99
N ILE A 176 -13.64 5.23 -6.13
CA ILE A 176 -14.52 4.11 -5.79
C ILE A 176 -15.19 3.55 -7.04
N LYS A 177 -15.80 4.40 -7.84
CA LYS A 177 -16.53 4.00 -9.04
C LYS A 177 -15.63 3.44 -10.15
N ASN A 178 -14.47 4.03 -10.36
CA ASN A 178 -13.65 3.70 -11.53
C ASN A 178 -12.51 2.73 -11.23
N GLU A 179 -11.89 2.83 -10.06
CA GLU A 179 -10.65 2.10 -9.73
C GLU A 179 -10.91 0.92 -8.83
N TYR A 180 -11.67 1.12 -7.80
CA TYR A 180 -12.06 0.04 -6.90
C TYR A 180 -12.85 -1.05 -7.63
N GLU A 181 -13.82 -0.67 -8.47
CA GLU A 181 -14.59 -1.63 -9.28
C GLU A 181 -13.67 -2.42 -10.22
N LYS A 182 -12.73 -1.75 -10.90
CA LYS A 182 -11.73 -2.42 -11.76
C LYS A 182 -10.85 -3.39 -10.97
N VAL A 183 -10.40 -3.01 -9.77
CA VAL A 183 -9.62 -3.91 -8.90
C VAL A 183 -10.45 -5.13 -8.50
N CYS A 184 -11.73 -4.95 -8.19
CA CYS A 184 -12.62 -6.07 -7.88
C CYS A 184 -12.78 -7.02 -9.08
N HIS A 185 -13.07 -6.49 -10.28
CA HIS A 185 -13.16 -7.30 -11.50
C HIS A 185 -11.85 -8.01 -11.80
N TYR A 186 -10.73 -7.27 -11.79
CA TYR A 186 -9.41 -7.87 -11.96
C TYR A 186 -9.16 -9.04 -11.01
N ARG A 187 -9.51 -8.93 -9.73
CA ARG A 187 -9.31 -10.00 -8.73
C ARG A 187 -10.18 -11.22 -9.00
N GLU A 188 -11.39 -11.02 -9.48
CA GLU A 188 -12.29 -12.12 -9.88
C GLU A 188 -11.76 -12.80 -11.13
N ASP A 189 -11.39 -12.04 -12.14
CA ASP A 189 -10.86 -12.55 -13.40
C ASP A 189 -9.50 -13.24 -13.21
N TYR A 190 -8.64 -12.74 -12.31
CA TYR A 190 -7.40 -13.44 -11.96
C TYR A 190 -7.65 -14.85 -11.40
N LYS A 191 -8.69 -15.02 -10.57
CA LYS A 191 -9.11 -16.34 -10.07
C LYS A 191 -9.61 -17.22 -11.22
N GLU A 192 -10.36 -16.63 -12.15
CA GLU A 192 -10.89 -17.33 -13.32
C GLU A 192 -9.76 -17.78 -14.26
N VAL A 193 -8.76 -16.93 -14.54
CA VAL A 193 -7.55 -17.31 -15.29
C VAL A 193 -6.80 -18.45 -14.59
N THR A 194 -6.61 -18.33 -13.26
CA THR A 194 -5.96 -19.38 -12.46
C THR A 194 -6.69 -20.71 -12.55
N LYS A 195 -8.02 -20.69 -12.52
CA LYS A 195 -8.87 -21.87 -12.68
C LYS A 195 -8.75 -22.45 -14.09
N ALA A 196 -8.77 -21.59 -15.12
CA ALA A 196 -8.62 -22.00 -16.51
C ALA A 196 -7.28 -22.69 -16.79
N ILE A 197 -6.19 -22.24 -16.13
CA ILE A 197 -4.88 -22.90 -16.20
C ILE A 197 -4.97 -24.34 -15.64
N LYS A 198 -5.54 -24.50 -14.45
CA LYS A 198 -5.67 -25.82 -13.77
C LYS A 198 -6.54 -26.79 -14.55
N GLU A 199 -7.66 -26.31 -15.09
CA GLU A 199 -8.64 -27.11 -15.85
C GLU A 199 -8.27 -27.25 -17.33
N LYS A 200 -7.21 -26.61 -17.79
CA LYS A 200 -6.82 -26.50 -19.20
C LYS A 200 -7.96 -26.00 -20.10
N ARG A 201 -8.82 -25.14 -19.55
CA ARG A 201 -9.99 -24.57 -20.24
C ARG A 201 -9.59 -23.37 -21.08
N MET A 202 -10.22 -23.20 -22.26
CA MET A 202 -10.03 -22.02 -23.08
C MET A 202 -10.80 -20.82 -22.51
N LEU A 203 -10.16 -19.67 -22.52
CA LEU A 203 -10.77 -18.37 -22.30
C LEU A 203 -11.06 -17.72 -23.66
N SER A 204 -12.12 -16.92 -23.75
CA SER A 204 -12.40 -16.17 -24.96
C SER A 204 -11.40 -15.00 -25.11
N GLN A 205 -11.22 -14.55 -26.34
CA GLN A 205 -10.38 -13.38 -26.61
C GLN A 205 -10.92 -12.14 -25.92
N ASP A 206 -12.25 -11.93 -25.96
CA ASP A 206 -12.90 -10.81 -25.28
C ASP A 206 -12.65 -10.80 -23.76
N PHE A 207 -12.61 -11.97 -23.13
CA PHE A 207 -12.27 -12.09 -21.71
C PHE A 207 -10.82 -11.64 -21.43
N ILE A 208 -9.87 -12.12 -22.25
CA ILE A 208 -8.45 -11.77 -22.09
C ILE A 208 -8.25 -10.26 -22.29
N GLU A 209 -8.91 -9.69 -23.29
CA GLU A 209 -8.83 -8.23 -23.54
C GLU A 209 -9.44 -7.42 -22.41
N GLY A 210 -10.59 -7.84 -21.87
CA GLY A 210 -11.23 -7.24 -20.70
C GLY A 210 -10.33 -7.30 -19.47
N PHE A 211 -9.77 -8.46 -19.18
CA PHE A 211 -8.85 -8.65 -18.05
C PHE A 211 -7.61 -7.73 -18.13
N ILE A 212 -7.05 -7.55 -19.35
CA ILE A 212 -5.95 -6.60 -19.56
C ILE A 212 -6.44 -5.15 -19.39
N ALA A 213 -7.63 -4.81 -19.90
CA ALA A 213 -8.17 -3.45 -19.86
C ALA A 213 -8.49 -2.99 -18.42
N ASP A 214 -8.82 -3.89 -17.53
CA ASP A 214 -9.10 -3.56 -16.12
C ASP A 214 -7.84 -3.11 -15.37
N ASN A 215 -6.66 -3.64 -15.73
CA ASN A 215 -5.43 -3.27 -15.03
C ASN A 215 -4.17 -3.35 -15.95
N PRO A 216 -4.10 -2.53 -17.00
CA PRO A 216 -3.11 -2.70 -18.08
C PRO A 216 -1.66 -2.44 -17.67
N ASN A 217 -1.43 -1.75 -16.54
CA ASN A 217 -0.09 -1.40 -16.05
C ASN A 217 0.36 -2.26 -14.85
N TYR A 218 -0.43 -3.27 -14.49
CA TYR A 218 -0.06 -4.18 -13.40
C TYR A 218 0.65 -5.43 -13.95
N PHE A 219 1.88 -5.64 -13.53
CA PHE A 219 2.74 -6.72 -14.04
C PHE A 219 2.13 -8.12 -13.89
N GLN A 220 1.35 -8.37 -12.84
CA GLN A 220 0.71 -9.67 -12.58
C GLN A 220 -0.30 -10.07 -13.67
N VAL A 221 -0.94 -9.10 -14.33
CA VAL A 221 -1.83 -9.39 -15.48
C VAL A 221 -1.09 -10.19 -16.54
N TYR A 222 0.09 -9.70 -16.93
CA TYR A 222 0.88 -10.32 -17.99
C TYR A 222 1.63 -11.56 -17.51
N ASN A 223 2.03 -11.60 -16.24
CA ASN A 223 2.65 -12.78 -15.66
C ASN A 223 1.69 -13.99 -15.70
N ILE A 224 0.46 -13.82 -15.21
CA ILE A 224 -0.53 -14.91 -15.22
C ILE A 224 -1.01 -15.29 -16.62
N LEU A 225 -1.13 -14.33 -17.55
CA LEU A 225 -1.46 -14.62 -18.95
C LEU A 225 -0.34 -15.40 -19.64
N GLY A 226 0.93 -15.12 -19.33
CA GLY A 226 2.04 -15.96 -19.79
C GLY A 226 1.94 -17.39 -19.30
N ASP A 227 1.60 -17.60 -18.01
CA ASP A 227 1.37 -18.93 -17.45
C ASP A 227 0.14 -19.62 -18.09
N TYR A 228 -0.89 -18.86 -18.43
CA TYR A 228 -2.05 -19.35 -19.14
C TYR A 228 -1.68 -19.81 -20.55
N MET A 229 -0.95 -19.02 -21.35
CA MET A 229 -0.52 -19.40 -22.69
C MET A 229 0.41 -20.62 -22.66
N LEU A 230 1.30 -20.71 -21.70
CA LEU A 230 2.12 -21.91 -21.48
C LEU A 230 1.24 -23.15 -21.25
N SER A 231 0.16 -23.04 -20.46
CA SER A 231 -0.77 -24.13 -20.20
C SER A 231 -1.49 -24.63 -21.46
N LYS A 232 -1.49 -23.82 -22.54
CA LYS A 232 -2.03 -24.12 -23.87
C LYS A 232 -0.95 -24.58 -24.86
N ASN A 233 0.29 -24.69 -24.41
CA ASN A 233 1.44 -24.98 -25.26
C ASN A 233 1.78 -23.89 -26.28
N GLU A 234 1.27 -22.65 -26.05
CA GLU A 234 1.54 -21.45 -26.84
C GLU A 234 2.79 -20.74 -26.29
N ILE A 235 3.97 -21.35 -26.50
CA ILE A 235 5.23 -20.97 -25.84
C ILE A 235 5.65 -19.54 -26.24
N ASP A 236 5.54 -19.18 -27.53
CA ASP A 236 5.96 -17.87 -28.00
C ASP A 236 5.10 -16.76 -27.40
N LEU A 237 3.78 -16.94 -27.33
CA LEU A 237 2.86 -16.01 -26.69
C LEU A 237 3.11 -15.92 -25.18
N ALA A 238 3.42 -17.05 -24.53
CA ALA A 238 3.79 -17.05 -23.10
C ALA A 238 5.00 -16.16 -22.84
N LYS A 239 6.04 -16.28 -23.67
CA LYS A 239 7.25 -15.45 -23.59
C LYS A 239 6.95 -13.97 -23.84
N GLU A 240 6.11 -13.64 -24.81
CA GLU A 240 5.70 -12.26 -25.08
C GLU A 240 5.02 -11.64 -23.84
N TYR A 241 4.10 -12.34 -23.20
CA TYR A 241 3.42 -11.87 -22.00
C TYR A 241 4.39 -11.70 -20.82
N TRP A 242 5.27 -12.68 -20.54
CA TRP A 242 6.26 -12.54 -19.47
C TRP A 242 7.26 -11.39 -19.74
N LYS A 243 7.72 -11.22 -20.98
CA LYS A 243 8.57 -10.09 -21.36
C LYS A 243 7.84 -8.75 -21.14
N LYS A 244 6.54 -8.67 -21.45
CA LYS A 244 5.71 -7.50 -21.16
C LYS A 244 5.59 -7.25 -19.68
N SER A 245 5.40 -8.29 -18.86
CA SER A 245 5.42 -8.18 -17.40
C SER A 245 6.72 -7.58 -16.88
N LEU A 246 7.87 -7.98 -17.42
CA LEU A 246 9.20 -7.48 -17.02
C LEU A 246 9.45 -6.01 -17.40
N MET A 247 8.67 -5.43 -18.30
CA MET A 247 8.73 -3.99 -18.67
C MET A 247 7.96 -3.10 -17.68
N LEU A 248 7.16 -3.68 -16.79
CA LEU A 248 6.34 -2.96 -15.83
C LEU A 248 7.01 -2.93 -14.45
N GLU A 249 6.43 -2.13 -13.55
CA GLU A 249 6.92 -2.03 -12.16
C GLU A 249 6.52 -3.28 -11.36
N ILE A 250 7.52 -4.12 -11.08
CA ILE A 250 7.33 -5.36 -10.32
C ILE A 250 7.58 -5.06 -8.84
N ALA A 251 6.70 -5.56 -7.98
CA ALA A 251 6.71 -5.26 -6.56
C ALA A 251 7.99 -5.77 -5.88
N ARG A 252 8.31 -7.05 -6.03
CA ARG A 252 9.41 -7.72 -5.33
C ARG A 252 10.47 -8.25 -6.27
N VAL A 253 11.71 -8.25 -5.80
CA VAL A 253 12.85 -8.80 -6.55
C VAL A 253 12.65 -10.28 -6.87
N GLU A 254 12.15 -11.07 -5.91
CA GLU A 254 11.88 -12.49 -6.09
C GLU A 254 10.88 -12.77 -7.22
N GLU A 255 9.80 -11.99 -7.31
CA GLU A 255 8.80 -12.11 -8.38
C GLU A 255 9.43 -11.80 -9.76
N ARG A 256 10.28 -10.78 -9.81
CA ARG A 256 11.03 -10.43 -11.02
C ARG A 256 11.93 -11.57 -11.47
N ASP A 257 12.68 -12.14 -10.54
CA ASP A 257 13.61 -13.25 -10.82
C ASP A 257 12.87 -14.51 -11.26
N GLU A 258 11.70 -14.80 -10.70
CA GLU A 258 10.84 -15.90 -11.14
C GLU A 258 10.37 -15.71 -12.58
N ILE A 259 9.96 -14.50 -12.96
CA ILE A 259 9.53 -14.20 -14.34
C ILE A 259 10.72 -14.32 -15.30
N ILE A 260 11.90 -13.82 -14.92
CA ILE A 260 13.14 -13.99 -15.71
C ILE A 260 13.42 -15.46 -15.97
N LYS A 261 13.41 -16.30 -14.93
CA LYS A 261 13.62 -17.75 -15.04
C LYS A 261 12.60 -18.42 -15.98
N LYS A 262 11.35 -17.96 -15.98
CA LYS A 262 10.32 -18.46 -16.92
C LYS A 262 10.72 -18.13 -18.36
N VAL A 263 11.15 -16.90 -18.64
CA VAL A 263 11.57 -16.49 -19.98
C VAL A 263 12.79 -17.29 -20.43
N GLU A 264 13.86 -17.35 -19.61
CA GLU A 264 15.11 -18.04 -19.94
C GLU A 264 14.93 -19.54 -20.20
N LYS A 265 13.99 -20.17 -19.48
CA LYS A 265 13.72 -21.61 -19.64
C LYS A 265 13.21 -21.97 -21.05
N TYR A 266 12.59 -21.04 -21.74
CA TYR A 266 11.95 -21.27 -23.04
C TYR A 266 12.62 -20.45 -24.18
N ASP A 267 13.69 -19.70 -23.91
CA ASP A 267 14.56 -19.11 -24.93
C ASP A 267 15.50 -20.18 -25.51
#